data_e00ad248ba3d7ffe5454deb0097a8713
#
_entry.id   e00ad248ba3d7ffe5454deb0097a8713
#
_cell.length_a   1.000
_cell.length_b   1.000
_cell.length_c   1.000
_cell.angle_alpha   90.00
_cell.angle_beta   90.00
_cell.angle_gamma   90.00
#
_symmetry.space_group_name_H-M   'P 1'
#
loop_
_entity.id
_entity.type
_entity.pdbx_description
1 polymer ?
#
loop_
_entity_poly.entity_id
_entity_poly.type
_entity_poly.pdbx_seq_one_letter_code
_entity_poly.pdbx_strand_id
1 'polypeptide(L)'
;GICHTVHVSRFGVPGKVSMGGDSHTPHGGAIGMLCIGVGGMDVATAMTGVPMRLTMPRVVRVNLTGKLRPGCNSKEVILEMLRRVTIKGGLGNVYEYVGPAVAEMEIPARATIANMGAEMGATTSIFPADAQVKRFLAAQGRPEAYTELLPDEDAEYDETIDINLSELEPLIACPHQPDNVMPLHQAEKQRVQPVFIGSCTNASYADIAKAALVFKGHHVNEDVSCTCAVSSKQVYRQLMRDGYVEMLLDAGVRLLEIACGPCCAIGQTPATDGVAVRTSNRNFKGRAGNPTAKIYLVSPESAAATAIVGTFATAEDIMGENVKILDTIHEP
;
A
#
# COMPACT_ATOMS: atom_id res chain seq x y z
N GLY A 1 3.08 16.69 1.05
CA GLY A 1 2.84 15.27 0.73
C GLY A 1 3.38 14.33 1.79
N ILE A 2 2.98 13.08 1.75
CA ILE A 2 3.55 12.03 2.59
C ILE A 2 5.00 11.79 2.15
N CYS A 3 5.94 11.73 3.11
CA CYS A 3 7.38 11.75 2.84
C CYS A 3 7.83 10.66 1.85
N HIS A 4 7.32 9.44 1.96
CA HIS A 4 7.70 8.32 1.09
C HIS A 4 7.30 8.57 -0.37
N THR A 5 6.05 9.02 -0.61
CA THR A 5 5.57 9.39 -1.95
C THR A 5 6.37 10.55 -2.53
N VAL A 6 6.63 11.58 -1.72
CA VAL A 6 7.45 12.73 -2.14
C VAL A 6 8.88 12.30 -2.47
N HIS A 7 9.47 11.41 -1.65
CA HIS A 7 10.82 10.89 -1.89
C HIS A 7 10.91 10.17 -3.23
N VAL A 8 10.03 9.22 -3.49
CA VAL A 8 10.01 8.46 -4.76
C VAL A 8 9.79 9.38 -5.95
N SER A 9 8.84 10.32 -5.85
CA SER A 9 8.50 11.22 -6.96
C SER A 9 9.56 12.28 -7.25
N ARG A 10 10.29 12.78 -6.22
CA ARG A 10 11.13 13.98 -6.35
C ARG A 10 12.63 13.74 -6.19
N PHE A 11 13.02 12.71 -5.44
CA PHE A 11 14.41 12.50 -5.03
C PHE A 11 14.94 11.11 -5.35
N GLY A 12 14.06 10.10 -5.41
CA GLY A 12 14.46 8.71 -5.61
C GLY A 12 15.17 8.49 -6.95
N VAL A 13 16.25 7.70 -6.94
CA VAL A 13 17.05 7.34 -8.11
C VAL A 13 17.37 5.85 -8.06
N PRO A 14 17.03 5.06 -9.09
CA PRO A 14 17.37 3.64 -9.16
C PRO A 14 18.84 3.36 -8.84
N GLY A 15 19.11 2.28 -8.13
CA GLY A 15 20.46 1.86 -7.72
C GLY A 15 21.06 2.66 -6.56
N LYS A 16 20.38 3.68 -6.05
CA LYS A 16 20.86 4.44 -4.88
C LYS A 16 20.33 3.84 -3.58
N VAL A 17 21.07 4.11 -2.50
CA VAL A 17 20.71 3.73 -1.14
C VAL A 17 20.00 4.90 -0.44
N SER A 18 18.91 4.59 0.26
CA SER A 18 18.23 5.56 1.15
C SER A 18 18.06 4.95 2.54
N MET A 19 18.49 5.70 3.54
CA MET A 19 18.30 5.37 4.95
C MET A 19 17.34 6.38 5.56
N GLY A 20 16.27 5.89 6.19
CA GLY A 20 15.26 6.75 6.78
C GLY A 20 14.88 6.35 8.19
N GLY A 21 14.58 7.33 9.04
CA GLY A 21 14.13 7.12 10.42
C GLY A 21 12.68 6.60 10.52
N ASP A 22 12.02 6.36 9.40
CA ASP A 22 10.69 5.76 9.33
C ASP A 22 10.79 4.31 8.83
N SER A 23 10.04 3.40 9.45
CA SER A 23 10.02 1.98 9.12
C SER A 23 9.52 1.66 7.70
N HIS A 24 8.76 2.58 7.07
CA HIS A 24 8.25 2.42 5.70
C HIS A 24 9.15 3.07 4.63
N THR A 25 10.39 3.43 4.98
CA THR A 25 11.43 3.84 4.02
C THR A 25 11.60 2.84 2.85
N PRO A 26 11.42 1.50 3.03
CA PRO A 26 11.41 0.52 1.94
C PRO A 26 10.45 0.81 0.78
N HIS A 27 9.47 1.69 0.95
CA HIS A 27 8.61 2.21 -0.12
C HIS A 27 9.39 2.63 -1.38
N GLY A 28 10.61 3.17 -1.21
CA GLY A 28 11.49 3.55 -2.33
C GLY A 28 12.02 2.37 -3.15
N GLY A 29 11.93 1.15 -2.66
CA GLY A 29 12.29 -0.05 -3.40
C GLY A 29 11.43 -0.28 -4.65
N ALA A 30 10.27 0.38 -4.73
CA ALA A 30 9.39 0.37 -5.90
C ALA A 30 10.06 0.84 -7.21
N ILE A 31 11.11 1.65 -7.12
CA ILE A 31 11.87 2.17 -8.27
C ILE A 31 13.31 1.63 -8.33
N GLY A 32 13.58 0.50 -7.70
CA GLY A 32 14.93 -0.12 -7.74
C GLY A 32 15.95 0.55 -6.83
N MET A 33 15.52 1.17 -5.72
CA MET A 33 16.40 1.68 -4.68
C MET A 33 16.58 0.67 -3.55
N LEU A 34 17.76 0.66 -2.94
CA LEU A 34 17.96 0.00 -1.65
C LEU A 34 17.54 0.95 -0.52
N CYS A 35 16.31 0.81 -0.06
CA CYS A 35 15.73 1.70 0.95
C CYS A 35 15.52 0.94 2.27
N ILE A 36 16.11 1.45 3.36
CA ILE A 36 16.13 0.78 4.67
C ILE A 36 15.62 1.71 5.75
N GLY A 37 14.67 1.25 6.55
CA GLY A 37 14.24 1.91 7.78
C GLY A 37 15.23 1.61 8.91
N VAL A 38 15.77 2.65 9.54
CA VAL A 38 16.79 2.55 10.59
C VAL A 38 16.48 3.46 11.76
N GLY A 39 17.20 3.30 12.88
CA GLY A 39 17.05 4.18 14.03
C GLY A 39 17.52 5.63 13.76
N GLY A 40 16.96 6.59 14.51
CA GLY A 40 17.33 8.00 14.35
C GLY A 40 18.84 8.26 14.56
N MET A 41 19.51 7.51 15.45
CA MET A 41 20.96 7.60 15.64
C MET A 41 21.73 7.09 14.42
N ASP A 42 21.25 6.04 13.75
CA ASP A 42 21.88 5.53 12.54
C ASP A 42 21.80 6.55 11.42
N VAL A 43 20.63 7.22 11.28
CA VAL A 43 20.46 8.33 10.32
C VAL A 43 21.44 9.46 10.65
N ALA A 44 21.49 9.91 11.90
CA ALA A 44 22.40 10.98 12.34
C ALA A 44 23.86 10.62 12.05
N THR A 45 24.26 9.38 12.34
CA THR A 45 25.61 8.86 12.08
C THR A 45 25.92 8.86 10.59
N ALA A 46 24.97 8.37 9.76
CA ALA A 46 25.13 8.36 8.31
C ALA A 46 25.27 9.78 7.71
N MET A 47 24.56 10.75 8.27
CA MET A 47 24.69 12.16 7.86
C MET A 47 26.08 12.76 8.10
N THR A 48 26.87 12.19 9.01
CA THR A 48 28.28 12.58 9.23
C THR A 48 29.27 11.88 8.30
N GLY A 49 28.77 11.03 7.38
CA GLY A 49 29.61 10.27 6.43
C GLY A 49 30.19 8.97 7.00
N VAL A 50 29.79 8.56 8.19
CA VAL A 50 30.21 7.28 8.78
C VAL A 50 29.47 6.13 8.07
N PRO A 51 30.21 5.10 7.59
CA PRO A 51 29.59 3.97 6.91
C PRO A 51 28.65 3.16 7.82
N MET A 52 27.45 2.86 7.34
CA MET A 52 26.59 1.90 7.99
C MET A 52 27.08 0.46 7.69
N ARG A 53 27.08 -0.38 8.70
CA ARG A 53 27.38 -1.81 8.55
C ARG A 53 26.08 -2.61 8.64
N LEU A 54 25.84 -3.44 7.64
CA LEU A 54 24.74 -4.41 7.62
C LEU A 54 25.33 -5.82 7.59
N THR A 55 24.74 -6.73 8.33
CA THR A 55 24.93 -8.14 8.06
C THR A 55 24.31 -8.46 6.71
N MET A 56 25.02 -9.17 5.82
CA MET A 56 24.49 -9.52 4.51
C MET A 56 23.16 -10.25 4.68
N PRO A 57 22.05 -9.70 4.21
CA PRO A 57 20.76 -10.33 4.29
C PRO A 57 20.65 -11.49 3.29
N ARG A 58 19.76 -12.43 3.55
CA ARG A 58 19.33 -13.40 2.55
C ARG A 58 18.50 -12.70 1.49
N VAL A 59 18.63 -13.13 0.24
CA VAL A 59 17.83 -12.58 -0.87
C VAL A 59 16.76 -13.61 -1.26
N VAL A 60 15.50 -13.24 -1.05
CA VAL A 60 14.33 -14.06 -1.36
C VAL A 60 13.68 -13.55 -2.64
N ARG A 61 13.58 -14.41 -3.64
CA ARG A 61 12.87 -14.13 -4.88
C ARG A 61 11.37 -14.24 -4.65
N VAL A 62 10.61 -13.21 -5.04
CA VAL A 62 9.13 -13.28 -5.10
C VAL A 62 8.72 -13.19 -6.56
N ASN A 63 8.31 -14.32 -7.13
CA ASN A 63 7.94 -14.42 -8.53
C ASN A 63 6.43 -14.22 -8.68
N LEU A 64 6.03 -13.11 -9.31
CA LEU A 64 4.65 -12.75 -9.54
C LEU A 64 4.22 -13.11 -10.96
N THR A 65 3.18 -13.93 -11.06
CA THR A 65 2.60 -14.40 -12.34
C THR A 65 1.10 -14.11 -12.40
N GLY A 66 0.51 -14.27 -13.58
CA GLY A 66 -0.92 -14.03 -13.76
C GLY A 66 -1.31 -12.56 -13.70
N LYS A 67 -2.61 -12.28 -13.49
CA LYS A 67 -3.18 -10.94 -13.42
C LYS A 67 -4.17 -10.87 -12.25
N LEU A 68 -4.19 -9.78 -11.51
CA LEU A 68 -5.17 -9.54 -10.46
C LEU A 68 -6.60 -9.56 -11.01
N ARG A 69 -7.53 -10.10 -10.21
CA ARG A 69 -8.95 -10.04 -10.51
C ARG A 69 -9.48 -8.61 -10.36
N PRO A 70 -10.52 -8.23 -11.11
CA PRO A 70 -11.21 -6.97 -10.88
C PRO A 70 -11.62 -6.80 -9.40
N GLY A 71 -11.40 -5.61 -8.85
CA GLY A 71 -11.67 -5.32 -7.44
C GLY A 71 -10.57 -5.75 -6.47
N CYS A 72 -9.49 -6.37 -6.95
CA CYS A 72 -8.25 -6.60 -6.21
C CYS A 72 -7.15 -5.62 -6.66
N ASN A 73 -6.21 -5.33 -5.78
CA ASN A 73 -5.05 -4.51 -6.10
C ASN A 73 -3.76 -5.02 -5.41
N SER A 74 -2.72 -4.23 -5.40
CA SER A 74 -1.42 -4.58 -4.80
C SER A 74 -1.49 -4.83 -3.28
N LYS A 75 -2.55 -4.38 -2.61
CA LYS A 75 -2.78 -4.67 -1.19
C LYS A 75 -2.99 -6.17 -0.95
N GLU A 76 -3.74 -6.84 -1.81
CA GLU A 76 -3.95 -8.28 -1.74
C GLU A 76 -2.63 -9.04 -1.89
N VAL A 77 -1.72 -8.56 -2.76
CA VAL A 77 -0.39 -9.19 -2.94
C VAL A 77 0.42 -9.16 -1.65
N ILE A 78 0.51 -8.01 -1.01
CA ILE A 78 1.31 -7.90 0.24
C ILE A 78 0.61 -8.53 1.44
N LEU A 79 -0.73 -8.57 1.49
CA LEU A 79 -1.46 -9.31 2.50
C LEU A 79 -1.23 -10.82 2.34
N GLU A 80 -1.20 -11.34 1.12
CA GLU A 80 -0.84 -12.74 0.86
C GLU A 80 0.60 -13.04 1.27
N MET A 81 1.54 -12.14 1.01
CA MET A 81 2.92 -12.27 1.50
C MET A 81 2.96 -12.34 3.05
N LEU A 82 2.25 -11.44 3.73
CA LEU A 82 2.14 -11.44 5.19
C LEU A 82 1.54 -12.75 5.72
N ARG A 83 0.54 -13.29 5.04
CA ARG A 83 -0.09 -14.57 5.40
C ARG A 83 0.90 -15.74 5.32
N ARG A 84 1.81 -15.72 4.33
CA ARG A 84 2.82 -16.79 4.13
C ARG A 84 4.05 -16.63 5.01
N VAL A 85 4.56 -15.40 5.07
CA VAL A 85 5.87 -15.09 5.71
C VAL A 85 5.72 -14.77 7.20
N THR A 86 4.57 -14.23 7.60
CA THR A 86 4.27 -13.70 8.94
C THR A 86 5.07 -12.43 9.30
N ILE A 87 4.77 -11.82 10.45
CA ILE A 87 5.44 -10.59 10.93
C ILE A 87 6.91 -10.76 11.33
N LYS A 88 7.42 -11.97 11.41
CA LYS A 88 8.81 -12.27 11.82
C LYS A 88 9.63 -13.00 10.77
N GLY A 89 8.99 -13.60 9.77
CA GLY A 89 9.68 -14.45 8.80
C GLY A 89 10.57 -13.67 7.82
N GLY A 90 10.40 -12.35 7.74
CA GLY A 90 11.23 -11.48 6.90
C GLY A 90 12.52 -10.97 7.57
N LEU A 91 12.75 -11.28 8.85
CA LEU A 91 13.94 -10.81 9.56
C LEU A 91 15.23 -11.27 8.88
N GLY A 92 16.12 -10.33 8.55
CA GLY A 92 17.36 -10.62 7.85
C GLY A 92 17.20 -10.95 6.36
N ASN A 93 16.02 -10.76 5.78
CA ASN A 93 15.74 -10.98 4.37
C ASN A 93 15.56 -9.66 3.59
N VAL A 94 15.93 -9.70 2.33
CA VAL A 94 15.53 -8.76 1.29
C VAL A 94 14.62 -9.52 0.33
N TYR A 95 13.47 -8.96 -0.01
CA TYR A 95 12.55 -9.53 -0.99
C TYR A 95 12.71 -8.83 -2.33
N GLU A 96 13.13 -9.58 -3.34
CA GLU A 96 13.22 -9.11 -4.72
C GLU A 96 12.02 -9.61 -5.53
N TYR A 97 11.18 -8.68 -5.95
CA TYR A 97 9.96 -8.96 -6.70
C TYR A 97 10.26 -9.01 -8.19
N VAL A 98 9.97 -10.13 -8.81
CA VAL A 98 10.24 -10.41 -10.23
C VAL A 98 9.04 -11.12 -10.87
N GLY A 99 9.15 -11.45 -12.13
CA GLY A 99 8.17 -12.20 -12.90
C GLY A 99 7.34 -11.33 -13.85
N PRO A 100 6.58 -11.96 -14.75
CA PRO A 100 5.88 -11.26 -15.83
C PRO A 100 4.84 -10.26 -15.33
N ALA A 101 4.20 -10.51 -14.19
CA ALA A 101 3.21 -9.59 -13.63
C ALA A 101 3.86 -8.28 -13.13
N VAL A 102 5.14 -8.29 -12.74
CA VAL A 102 5.85 -7.07 -12.32
C VAL A 102 6.01 -6.09 -13.46
N ALA A 103 6.24 -6.56 -14.68
CA ALA A 103 6.40 -5.70 -15.86
C ALA A 103 5.15 -4.84 -16.15
N GLU A 104 3.96 -5.32 -15.77
CA GLU A 104 2.70 -4.60 -15.94
C GLU A 104 2.33 -3.75 -14.72
N MET A 105 3.04 -3.91 -13.60
CA MET A 105 2.71 -3.26 -12.34
C MET A 105 3.26 -1.84 -12.27
N GLU A 106 2.36 -0.87 -12.10
CA GLU A 106 2.70 0.54 -11.96
C GLU A 106 3.44 0.85 -10.65
N ILE A 107 4.19 1.94 -10.62
CA ILE A 107 5.08 2.26 -9.49
C ILE A 107 4.35 2.41 -8.16
N PRO A 108 3.18 3.07 -8.04
CA PRO A 108 2.45 3.12 -6.77
C PRO A 108 2.00 1.75 -6.27
N ALA A 109 1.64 0.83 -7.17
CA ALA A 109 1.31 -0.55 -6.81
C ALA A 109 2.52 -1.30 -6.22
N ARG A 110 3.70 -1.18 -6.86
CA ARG A 110 4.97 -1.70 -6.32
C ARG A 110 5.30 -1.07 -4.96
N ALA A 111 5.04 0.23 -4.83
CA ALA A 111 5.29 0.98 -3.61
C ALA A 111 4.42 0.51 -2.44
N THR A 112 3.16 0.15 -2.67
CA THR A 112 2.29 -0.49 -1.66
C THR A 112 2.90 -1.78 -1.13
N ILE A 113 3.39 -2.64 -2.02
CA ILE A 113 4.02 -3.92 -1.66
C ILE A 113 5.32 -3.67 -0.88
N ALA A 114 6.22 -2.83 -1.41
CA ALA A 114 7.48 -2.53 -0.75
C ALA A 114 7.30 -1.84 0.61
N ASN A 115 6.30 -0.96 0.73
CA ASN A 115 5.93 -0.29 1.97
C ASN A 115 5.59 -1.29 3.07
N MET A 116 4.66 -2.20 2.80
CA MET A 116 4.21 -3.18 3.79
C MET A 116 5.16 -4.37 3.98
N GLY A 117 6.19 -4.50 3.16
CA GLY A 117 7.30 -5.43 3.42
C GLY A 117 7.95 -5.20 4.79
N ALA A 118 7.94 -3.97 5.30
CA ALA A 118 8.36 -3.65 6.65
C ALA A 118 7.57 -4.41 7.74
N GLU A 119 6.30 -4.72 7.48
CA GLU A 119 5.44 -5.44 8.44
C GLU A 119 5.77 -6.94 8.53
N MET A 120 6.50 -7.49 7.55
CA MET A 120 7.09 -8.83 7.62
C MET A 120 8.41 -8.87 8.42
N GLY A 121 8.92 -7.71 8.84
CA GLY A 121 10.24 -7.57 9.43
C GLY A 121 11.38 -7.61 8.40
N ALA A 122 11.08 -7.45 7.11
CA ALA A 122 12.07 -7.44 6.04
C ALA A 122 13.06 -6.28 6.19
N THR A 123 14.32 -6.51 5.81
CA THR A 123 15.33 -5.46 5.70
C THR A 123 14.89 -4.43 4.66
N THR A 124 14.45 -4.90 3.50
CA THR A 124 13.82 -4.09 2.45
C THR A 124 13.10 -4.98 1.43
N SER A 125 12.37 -4.33 0.51
CA SER A 125 11.77 -4.96 -0.67
C SER A 125 12.21 -4.18 -1.90
N ILE A 126 12.54 -4.85 -3.00
CA ILE A 126 13.10 -4.22 -4.20
C ILE A 126 12.34 -4.73 -5.42
N PHE A 127 12.06 -3.81 -6.34
CA PHE A 127 11.54 -4.07 -7.68
C PHE A 127 12.59 -3.68 -8.73
N PRO A 128 12.55 -4.25 -9.93
CA PRO A 128 13.44 -3.86 -11.01
C PRO A 128 13.18 -2.41 -11.44
N ALA A 129 14.25 -1.71 -11.85
CA ALA A 129 14.13 -0.42 -12.52
C ALA A 129 13.98 -0.66 -14.03
N ASP A 130 12.78 -1.01 -14.42
CA ASP A 130 12.36 -1.38 -15.79
C ASP A 130 11.69 -0.23 -16.55
N ALA A 131 10.99 -0.55 -17.63
CA ALA A 131 10.24 0.40 -18.45
C ALA A 131 9.16 1.17 -17.65
N GLN A 132 8.57 0.56 -16.62
CA GLN A 132 7.59 1.25 -15.76
C GLN A 132 8.26 2.35 -14.93
N VAL A 133 9.46 2.09 -14.39
CA VAL A 133 10.24 3.12 -13.68
C VAL A 133 10.65 4.24 -14.62
N LYS A 134 11.05 3.91 -15.86
CA LYS A 134 11.38 4.90 -16.90
C LYS A 134 10.19 5.83 -17.17
N ARG A 135 9.00 5.24 -17.40
CA ARG A 135 7.77 5.99 -17.64
C ARG A 135 7.41 6.88 -16.45
N PHE A 136 7.46 6.32 -15.23
CA PHE A 136 7.17 7.06 -14.01
C PHE A 136 8.10 8.26 -13.81
N LEU A 137 9.41 8.07 -13.91
CA LEU A 137 10.37 9.16 -13.72
C LEU A 137 10.22 10.25 -14.80
N ALA A 138 9.92 9.87 -16.04
CA ALA A 138 9.61 10.81 -17.11
C ALA A 138 8.35 11.64 -16.79
N ALA A 139 7.27 10.99 -16.32
CA ALA A 139 6.04 11.68 -15.89
C ALA A 139 6.26 12.61 -14.69
N GLN A 140 7.25 12.30 -13.83
CA GLN A 140 7.67 13.19 -12.75
C GLN A 140 8.61 14.32 -13.19
N GLY A 141 8.91 14.44 -14.51
CA GLY A 141 9.83 15.43 -15.06
C GLY A 141 11.30 15.16 -14.72
N ARG A 142 11.66 13.90 -14.52
CA ARG A 142 13.01 13.44 -14.11
C ARG A 142 13.52 12.26 -14.95
N PRO A 143 13.42 12.31 -16.30
CA PRO A 143 13.84 11.20 -17.13
C PRO A 143 15.35 10.89 -17.00
N GLU A 144 16.17 11.87 -16.67
CA GLU A 144 17.61 11.75 -16.45
C GLU A 144 17.98 10.92 -15.21
N ALA A 145 17.06 10.76 -14.27
CA ALA A 145 17.27 9.96 -13.07
C ALA A 145 17.15 8.45 -13.34
N TYR A 146 16.65 8.07 -14.51
CA TYR A 146 16.48 6.66 -14.88
C TYR A 146 17.82 5.99 -15.19
N THR A 147 18.01 4.83 -14.59
CA THR A 147 19.02 3.84 -14.98
C THR A 147 18.32 2.49 -14.93
N GLU A 148 18.47 1.70 -15.98
CA GLU A 148 17.94 0.33 -16.01
C GLU A 148 18.69 -0.51 -14.98
N LEU A 149 17.94 -1.27 -14.20
CA LEU A 149 18.48 -2.16 -13.19
C LEU A 149 17.56 -3.38 -13.09
N LEU A 150 18.00 -4.46 -13.71
CA LEU A 150 17.27 -5.73 -13.76
C LEU A 150 18.07 -6.80 -13.01
N PRO A 151 17.43 -7.87 -12.51
CA PRO A 151 18.15 -9.03 -12.00
C PRO A 151 18.98 -9.66 -13.12
N ASP A 152 20.16 -10.16 -12.79
CA ASP A 152 20.97 -10.94 -13.72
C ASP A 152 20.25 -12.25 -14.09
N GLU A 153 20.50 -12.75 -15.31
CA GLU A 153 19.85 -13.99 -15.81
C GLU A 153 20.23 -15.22 -14.96
N ASP A 154 21.42 -15.21 -14.39
CA ASP A 154 21.97 -16.25 -13.54
C ASP A 154 21.94 -15.91 -12.03
N ALA A 155 21.11 -14.94 -11.65
CA ALA A 155 20.97 -14.55 -10.24
C ALA A 155 20.54 -15.73 -9.36
N GLU A 156 21.31 -15.99 -8.31
CA GLU A 156 21.02 -17.00 -7.30
C GLU A 156 20.27 -16.40 -6.11
N TYR A 157 19.28 -17.14 -5.60
CA TYR A 157 18.44 -16.72 -4.49
C TYR A 157 18.47 -17.76 -3.37
N ASP A 158 18.40 -17.31 -2.13
CA ASP A 158 18.31 -18.20 -0.97
C ASP A 158 16.98 -18.96 -0.90
N GLU A 159 15.91 -18.35 -1.44
CA GLU A 159 14.57 -18.91 -1.44
C GLU A 159 13.74 -18.28 -2.57
N THR A 160 12.73 -19.00 -3.04
CA THR A 160 11.75 -18.49 -4.02
C THR A 160 10.33 -18.68 -3.49
N ILE A 161 9.52 -17.62 -3.60
CA ILE A 161 8.10 -17.61 -3.31
C ILE A 161 7.35 -17.30 -4.60
N ASP A 162 6.52 -18.23 -5.06
CA ASP A 162 5.68 -18.03 -6.25
C ASP A 162 4.27 -17.59 -5.84
N ILE A 163 3.77 -16.51 -6.47
CA ILE A 163 2.40 -16.02 -6.29
C ILE A 163 1.75 -15.85 -7.65
N ASN A 164 0.66 -16.58 -7.88
CA ASN A 164 -0.21 -16.38 -9.02
C ASN A 164 -1.28 -15.35 -8.66
N LEU A 165 -1.18 -14.15 -9.22
CA LEU A 165 -2.10 -13.05 -8.94
C LEU A 165 -3.56 -13.39 -9.32
N SER A 166 -3.77 -14.30 -10.28
CA SER A 166 -5.12 -14.70 -10.71
C SER A 166 -5.86 -15.56 -9.68
N GLU A 167 -5.15 -16.08 -8.69
CA GLU A 167 -5.72 -16.86 -7.58
C GLU A 167 -6.07 -15.99 -6.37
N LEU A 168 -5.59 -14.73 -6.35
CA LEU A 168 -5.89 -13.82 -5.26
C LEU A 168 -7.34 -13.33 -5.33
N GLU A 169 -7.93 -13.19 -4.18
CA GLU A 169 -9.26 -12.63 -3.95
C GLU A 169 -9.17 -11.51 -2.92
N PRO A 170 -10.22 -10.71 -2.70
CA PRO A 170 -10.20 -9.68 -1.67
C PRO A 170 -9.86 -10.25 -0.30
N LEU A 171 -8.81 -9.72 0.31
CA LEU A 171 -8.26 -10.16 1.59
C LEU A 171 -8.50 -9.13 2.70
N ILE A 172 -8.53 -9.62 3.93
CA ILE A 172 -8.63 -8.80 5.14
C ILE A 172 -7.61 -9.25 6.17
N ALA A 173 -6.85 -8.30 6.73
CA ALA A 173 -6.01 -8.56 7.89
C ALA A 173 -6.80 -8.24 9.17
N CYS A 174 -7.03 -9.27 9.97
CA CYS A 174 -7.80 -9.18 11.21
C CYS A 174 -6.97 -8.67 12.39
N PRO A 175 -7.58 -8.10 13.42
CA PRO A 175 -6.87 -7.65 14.62
C PRO A 175 -6.16 -8.82 15.34
N HIS A 176 -5.01 -8.61 15.98
CA HIS A 176 -4.29 -7.33 16.12
C HIS A 176 -2.90 -7.44 15.48
N GLN A 177 -2.79 -8.12 14.35
CA GLN A 177 -1.56 -8.32 13.61
C GLN A 177 -1.84 -8.28 12.10
N PRO A 178 -0.95 -7.69 11.29
CA PRO A 178 -1.17 -7.56 9.85
C PRO A 178 -1.00 -8.88 9.07
N ASP A 179 -0.46 -9.93 9.69
CA ASP A 179 -0.34 -11.29 9.14
C ASP A 179 -1.53 -12.21 9.48
N ASN A 180 -2.47 -11.74 10.30
CA ASN A 180 -3.72 -12.47 10.56
C ASN A 180 -4.70 -12.26 9.39
N VAL A 181 -4.33 -12.81 8.23
CA VAL A 181 -5.00 -12.59 6.95
C VAL A 181 -5.89 -13.76 6.57
N MET A 182 -7.08 -13.44 6.08
CA MET A 182 -8.02 -14.40 5.49
C MET A 182 -8.77 -13.76 4.31
N PRO A 183 -9.45 -14.57 3.46
CA PRO A 183 -10.41 -14.05 2.50
C PRO A 183 -11.48 -13.20 3.18
N LEU A 184 -11.78 -12.03 2.59
CA LEU A 184 -12.71 -11.07 3.20
C LEU A 184 -14.11 -11.67 3.39
N HIS A 185 -14.57 -12.51 2.45
CA HIS A 185 -15.87 -13.18 2.52
C HIS A 185 -15.97 -14.20 3.68
N GLN A 186 -14.84 -14.67 4.23
CA GLN A 186 -14.79 -15.60 5.37
C GLN A 186 -14.73 -14.88 6.71
N ALA A 187 -14.46 -13.58 6.73
CA ALA A 187 -14.44 -12.82 7.96
C ALA A 187 -15.84 -12.66 8.55
N GLU A 188 -15.96 -12.89 9.85
CA GLU A 188 -17.21 -12.66 10.56
C GLU A 188 -17.67 -11.21 10.39
N LYS A 189 -18.88 -11.01 9.88
CA LYS A 189 -19.42 -9.67 9.64
C LYS A 189 -19.50 -8.88 10.94
N GLN A 190 -18.87 -7.74 10.97
CA GLN A 190 -18.86 -6.80 12.09
C GLN A 190 -19.49 -5.48 11.64
N ARG A 191 -20.21 -4.80 12.54
CA ARG A 191 -20.63 -3.41 12.33
C ARG A 191 -19.43 -2.50 12.37
N VAL A 192 -19.15 -1.84 11.26
CA VAL A 192 -18.01 -0.94 11.11
C VAL A 192 -18.44 0.49 11.40
N GLN A 193 -17.66 1.24 12.16
CA GLN A 193 -17.93 2.64 12.50
C GLN A 193 -16.98 3.59 11.77
N PRO A 194 -15.64 3.59 12.00
CA PRO A 194 -14.74 4.40 11.18
C PRO A 194 -14.16 3.59 10.03
N VAL A 195 -14.18 4.20 8.85
CA VAL A 195 -13.43 3.75 7.67
C VAL A 195 -12.42 4.83 7.29
N PHE A 196 -11.18 4.43 7.05
CA PHE A 196 -10.14 5.32 6.55
C PHE A 196 -9.52 4.78 5.27
N ILE A 197 -9.55 5.58 4.20
CA ILE A 197 -8.92 5.32 2.91
C ILE A 197 -7.73 6.28 2.76
N GLY A 198 -6.53 5.74 2.58
CA GLY A 198 -5.33 6.57 2.47
C GLY A 198 -4.08 5.97 3.10
N SER A 199 -3.24 6.80 3.69
CA SER A 199 -1.91 6.54 4.23
C SER A 199 -0.81 6.43 3.15
N CYS A 200 0.44 6.24 3.57
CA CYS A 200 1.55 6.02 2.62
C CYS A 200 1.40 4.70 1.84
N THR A 201 0.52 3.82 2.26
CA THR A 201 0.31 2.50 1.64
C THR A 201 -0.62 2.59 0.43
N ASN A 202 -1.80 3.16 0.61
CA ASN A 202 -2.84 3.20 -0.42
C ASN A 202 -3.48 4.60 -0.51
N ALA A 203 -2.76 5.53 -1.08
CA ALA A 203 -3.22 6.91 -1.33
C ALA A 203 -2.71 7.45 -2.67
N SER A 204 -2.39 6.56 -3.63
CA SER A 204 -2.05 6.93 -4.99
C SER A 204 -3.28 7.46 -5.74
N TYR A 205 -3.07 7.97 -6.94
CA TYR A 205 -4.18 8.38 -7.79
C TYR A 205 -5.11 7.20 -8.09
N ALA A 206 -4.55 6.07 -8.53
CA ALA A 206 -5.34 4.89 -8.86
C ALA A 206 -6.11 4.33 -7.65
N ASP A 207 -5.48 4.26 -6.46
CA ASP A 207 -6.15 3.82 -5.23
C ASP A 207 -7.40 4.63 -4.93
N ILE A 208 -7.27 5.97 -4.96
CA ILE A 208 -8.37 6.85 -4.60
C ILE A 208 -9.43 6.95 -5.71
N ALA A 209 -9.02 6.94 -6.98
CA ALA A 209 -9.94 6.95 -8.12
C ALA A 209 -10.81 5.68 -8.14
N LYS A 210 -10.21 4.51 -7.89
CA LYS A 210 -10.95 3.25 -7.80
C LYS A 210 -11.94 3.26 -6.64
N ALA A 211 -11.52 3.72 -5.44
CA ALA A 211 -12.43 3.88 -4.32
C ALA A 211 -13.59 4.85 -4.63
N ALA A 212 -13.31 5.98 -5.31
CA ALA A 212 -14.34 6.93 -5.72
C ALA A 212 -15.34 6.33 -6.71
N LEU A 213 -14.88 5.46 -7.62
CA LEU A 213 -15.77 4.75 -8.54
C LEU A 213 -16.68 3.73 -7.83
N VAL A 214 -16.21 3.10 -6.75
CA VAL A 214 -17.07 2.24 -5.91
C VAL A 214 -18.15 3.07 -5.23
N PHE A 215 -17.83 4.29 -4.78
CA PHE A 215 -18.81 5.21 -4.20
C PHE A 215 -19.80 5.81 -5.20
N LYS A 216 -19.51 5.78 -6.49
CA LYS A 216 -20.34 6.44 -7.51
C LYS A 216 -21.79 6.00 -7.46
N GLY A 217 -22.71 6.95 -7.16
CA GLY A 217 -24.15 6.68 -7.02
C GLY A 217 -24.56 6.06 -5.69
N HIS A 218 -23.65 5.96 -4.73
CA HIS A 218 -23.89 5.46 -3.39
C HIS A 218 -23.49 6.50 -2.35
N HIS A 219 -24.00 6.32 -1.13
CA HIS A 219 -23.63 7.14 0.03
C HIS A 219 -22.97 6.27 1.11
N VAL A 220 -22.12 6.89 1.90
CA VAL A 220 -21.58 6.29 3.12
C VAL A 220 -22.76 5.95 4.05
N ASN A 221 -22.72 4.76 4.64
CA ASN A 221 -23.73 4.31 5.60
C ASN A 221 -23.86 5.29 6.77
N GLU A 222 -25.09 5.55 7.24
CA GLU A 222 -25.39 6.53 8.29
C GLU A 222 -24.63 6.30 9.60
N ASP A 223 -24.29 5.07 9.91
CA ASP A 223 -23.53 4.69 11.10
C ASP A 223 -22.00 4.75 10.91
N VAL A 224 -21.53 5.06 9.69
CA VAL A 224 -20.11 5.03 9.33
C VAL A 224 -19.54 6.44 9.17
N SER A 225 -18.42 6.70 9.80
CA SER A 225 -17.58 7.88 9.52
C SER A 225 -16.49 7.49 8.54
N CYS A 226 -16.66 7.81 7.25
CA CYS A 226 -15.65 7.56 6.24
C CYS A 226 -14.75 8.77 6.02
N THR A 227 -13.43 8.56 6.05
CA THR A 227 -12.43 9.61 5.78
C THR A 227 -11.47 9.17 4.70
N CYS A 228 -10.99 10.13 3.92
CA CYS A 228 -9.98 9.90 2.87
C CYS A 228 -8.85 10.93 2.96
N ALA A 229 -7.59 10.46 2.86
CA ALA A 229 -6.41 11.30 2.75
C ALA A 229 -5.54 10.85 1.57
N VAL A 230 -5.19 11.77 0.68
CA VAL A 230 -4.35 11.50 -0.49
C VAL A 230 -2.85 11.66 -0.18
N SER A 231 -1.99 11.07 -0.99
CA SER A 231 -0.56 11.03 -0.73
C SER A 231 0.18 12.35 -1.02
N SER A 232 -0.29 13.15 -1.97
CA SER A 232 0.39 14.39 -2.37
C SER A 232 -0.54 15.44 -2.96
N LYS A 233 -0.07 16.69 -3.03
CA LYS A 233 -0.78 17.77 -3.74
C LYS A 233 -0.93 17.50 -5.24
N GLN A 234 0.02 16.78 -5.84
CA GLN A 234 -0.03 16.41 -7.25
C GLN A 234 -1.22 15.45 -7.48
N VAL A 235 -1.29 14.37 -6.70
CA VAL A 235 -2.40 13.41 -6.73
C VAL A 235 -3.73 14.09 -6.46
N TYR A 236 -3.82 14.95 -5.44
CA TYR A 236 -5.04 15.67 -5.11
C TYR A 236 -5.56 16.52 -6.28
N ARG A 237 -4.64 17.27 -6.92
CA ARG A 237 -5.01 18.11 -8.09
C ARG A 237 -5.50 17.27 -9.26
N GLN A 238 -4.89 16.12 -9.51
CA GLN A 238 -5.31 15.24 -10.61
C GLN A 238 -6.70 14.66 -10.33
N LEU A 239 -6.92 14.13 -9.13
CA LEU A 239 -8.23 13.62 -8.71
C LEU A 239 -9.34 14.68 -8.80
N MET A 240 -9.01 15.95 -8.48
CA MET A 240 -9.96 17.08 -8.66
C MET A 240 -10.30 17.31 -10.12
N ARG A 241 -9.29 17.32 -11.01
CA ARG A 241 -9.49 17.56 -12.46
C ARG A 241 -10.36 16.48 -13.09
N ASP A 242 -10.20 15.23 -12.63
CA ASP A 242 -10.88 14.08 -13.20
C ASP A 242 -12.23 13.78 -12.51
N GLY A 243 -12.66 14.65 -11.55
CA GLY A 243 -13.97 14.59 -10.91
C GLY A 243 -14.09 13.60 -9.75
N TYR A 244 -13.03 12.88 -9.39
CA TYR A 244 -13.08 11.88 -8.31
C TYR A 244 -13.25 12.49 -6.92
N VAL A 245 -12.76 13.71 -6.72
CA VAL A 245 -12.96 14.44 -5.45
C VAL A 245 -14.44 14.75 -5.24
N GLU A 246 -15.14 15.19 -6.31
CA GLU A 246 -16.59 15.44 -6.29
C GLU A 246 -17.35 14.16 -5.94
N MET A 247 -17.03 13.02 -6.58
CA MET A 247 -17.67 11.73 -6.27
C MET A 247 -17.53 11.33 -4.79
N LEU A 248 -16.35 11.57 -4.20
CA LEU A 248 -16.12 11.28 -2.77
C LEU A 248 -16.95 12.19 -1.86
N LEU A 249 -17.04 13.48 -2.20
CA LEU A 249 -17.83 14.46 -1.43
C LEU A 249 -19.33 14.15 -1.52
N ASP A 250 -19.83 13.85 -2.73
CA ASP A 250 -21.23 13.47 -2.95
C ASP A 250 -21.61 12.22 -2.17
N ALA A 251 -20.68 11.28 -2.04
CA ALA A 251 -20.88 10.08 -1.22
C ALA A 251 -20.86 10.35 0.29
N GLY A 252 -20.48 11.54 0.75
CA GLY A 252 -20.36 11.88 2.16
C GLY A 252 -19.01 11.50 2.78
N VAL A 253 -17.98 11.25 1.98
CA VAL A 253 -16.62 10.99 2.46
C VAL A 253 -15.98 12.30 2.91
N ARG A 254 -15.45 12.33 4.11
CA ARG A 254 -14.73 13.47 4.66
C ARG A 254 -13.27 13.46 4.19
N LEU A 255 -12.89 14.45 3.40
CA LEU A 255 -11.50 14.62 2.95
C LEU A 255 -10.65 15.23 4.05
N LEU A 256 -9.48 14.65 4.26
CA LEU A 256 -8.52 15.08 5.28
C LEU A 256 -7.32 15.78 4.63
N GLU A 257 -6.49 16.38 5.47
CA GLU A 257 -5.20 16.93 5.07
C GLU A 257 -4.27 15.85 4.47
N ILE A 258 -3.35 16.28 3.63
CA ILE A 258 -2.34 15.42 3.00
C ILE A 258 -1.28 15.06 4.05
N ALA A 259 -1.57 14.06 4.85
CA ALA A 259 -0.74 13.60 5.96
C ALA A 259 -1.03 12.12 6.28
N CYS A 260 -0.32 11.56 7.25
CA CYS A 260 -0.59 10.21 7.76
C CYS A 260 -1.96 10.10 8.45
N GLY A 261 -2.43 11.19 9.06
CA GLY A 261 -3.79 11.33 9.61
C GLY A 261 -4.22 10.17 10.52
N PRO A 262 -5.35 9.54 10.20
CA PRO A 262 -5.89 8.44 11.00
C PRO A 262 -4.96 7.22 11.14
N CYS A 263 -3.99 7.02 10.25
CA CYS A 263 -2.97 5.98 10.43
C CYS A 263 -2.23 6.10 11.78
N CYS A 264 -2.09 7.33 12.29
CA CYS A 264 -1.48 7.65 13.57
C CYS A 264 -2.51 8.19 14.59
N ALA A 265 -3.78 7.86 14.44
CA ALA A 265 -4.88 8.31 15.31
C ALA A 265 -5.14 9.83 15.31
N ILE A 266 -4.77 10.53 14.24
CA ILE A 266 -5.00 11.98 14.08
C ILE A 266 -6.19 12.20 13.15
N GLY A 267 -7.21 12.94 13.62
CA GLY A 267 -8.39 13.31 12.83
C GLY A 267 -9.52 12.28 12.78
N GLN A 268 -9.26 11.01 13.10
CA GLN A 268 -10.28 9.97 13.27
C GLN A 268 -9.74 8.84 14.16
N THR A 269 -10.50 8.51 15.19
CA THR A 269 -10.20 7.45 16.16
C THR A 269 -11.45 6.59 16.35
N PRO A 270 -11.35 5.25 16.44
CA PRO A 270 -12.48 4.40 16.76
C PRO A 270 -12.95 4.59 18.21
N ALA A 271 -14.23 4.35 18.44
CA ALA A 271 -14.81 4.30 19.79
C ALA A 271 -14.23 3.13 20.61
N THR A 272 -14.53 3.13 21.90
CA THR A 272 -14.24 1.98 22.78
C THR A 272 -14.92 0.73 22.21
N ASP A 273 -14.16 -0.37 22.11
CA ASP A 273 -14.58 -1.65 21.52
C ASP A 273 -15.08 -1.56 20.07
N GLY A 274 -14.89 -0.39 19.43
CA GLY A 274 -15.31 -0.13 18.05
C GLY A 274 -14.52 -0.91 17.01
N VAL A 275 -15.15 -1.15 15.86
CA VAL A 275 -14.55 -1.83 14.70
C VAL A 275 -14.21 -0.80 13.64
N ALA A 276 -12.94 -0.75 13.25
CA ALA A 276 -12.41 0.16 12.23
C ALA A 276 -11.88 -0.61 11.03
N VAL A 277 -12.16 -0.12 9.82
CA VAL A 277 -11.57 -0.61 8.57
C VAL A 277 -10.65 0.44 7.98
N ARG A 278 -9.46 0.04 7.55
CA ARG A 278 -8.42 0.96 7.07
C ARG A 278 -7.63 0.39 5.91
N THR A 279 -7.14 1.26 5.07
CA THR A 279 -6.19 0.91 3.99
C THR A 279 -4.74 1.16 4.40
N SER A 280 -4.49 1.53 5.66
CA SER A 280 -3.16 1.72 6.22
C SER A 280 -2.40 0.39 6.37
N ASN A 281 -1.20 0.45 6.89
CA ASN A 281 -0.26 -0.68 6.94
C ASN A 281 -0.27 -1.46 8.26
N ARG A 282 -0.84 -0.92 9.35
CA ARG A 282 -0.74 -1.49 10.70
C ARG A 282 -2.08 -1.55 11.41
N ASN A 283 -2.30 -2.65 12.13
CA ASN A 283 -3.51 -2.90 12.91
C ASN A 283 -3.24 -3.45 14.33
N PHE A 284 -2.03 -3.29 14.84
CA PHE A 284 -1.72 -3.73 16.20
C PHE A 284 -2.53 -2.96 17.25
N LYS A 285 -2.67 -3.55 18.43
CA LYS A 285 -3.45 -3.02 19.53
C LYS A 285 -3.05 -1.57 19.88
N GLY A 286 -4.02 -0.67 19.90
CA GLY A 286 -3.80 0.74 20.21
C GLY A 286 -3.32 1.61 19.04
N ARG A 287 -3.01 1.04 17.87
CA ARG A 287 -2.49 1.82 16.71
C ARG A 287 -3.39 2.97 16.29
N ALA A 288 -4.70 2.80 16.40
CA ALA A 288 -5.68 3.84 16.05
C ALA A 288 -6.05 4.77 17.23
N GLY A 289 -5.29 4.76 18.31
CA GLY A 289 -5.49 5.61 19.49
C GLY A 289 -6.28 4.92 20.61
N ASN A 290 -7.20 4.01 20.28
CA ASN A 290 -7.98 3.27 21.27
C ASN A 290 -7.48 1.82 21.40
N PRO A 291 -7.00 1.39 22.59
CA PRO A 291 -6.42 0.05 22.76
C PRO A 291 -7.45 -1.09 22.75
N THR A 292 -8.74 -0.81 22.90
CA THR A 292 -9.81 -1.84 22.87
C THR A 292 -10.40 -2.00 21.47
N ALA A 293 -10.16 -1.05 20.57
CA ALA A 293 -10.70 -1.09 19.22
C ALA A 293 -10.06 -2.19 18.35
N LYS A 294 -10.88 -2.78 17.50
CA LYS A 294 -10.50 -3.79 16.52
C LYS A 294 -10.25 -3.12 15.17
N ILE A 295 -9.00 -3.20 14.66
CA ILE A 295 -8.63 -2.58 13.39
C ILE A 295 -8.40 -3.66 12.36
N TYR A 296 -9.08 -3.54 11.23
CA TYR A 296 -8.95 -4.42 10.07
C TYR A 296 -8.30 -3.68 8.90
N LEU A 297 -7.44 -4.37 8.14
CA LEU A 297 -6.79 -3.81 6.96
C LEU A 297 -7.36 -4.46 5.71
N VAL A 298 -7.73 -3.63 4.74
CA VAL A 298 -8.26 -4.05 3.44
C VAL A 298 -7.74 -3.14 2.32
N SER A 299 -8.03 -3.49 1.07
CA SER A 299 -7.80 -2.62 -0.09
C SER A 299 -8.73 -1.40 -0.11
N PRO A 300 -8.39 -0.32 -0.85
CA PRO A 300 -9.24 0.85 -1.03
C PRO A 300 -10.64 0.53 -1.55
N GLU A 301 -10.74 -0.39 -2.49
CA GLU A 301 -11.99 -0.84 -3.09
C GLU A 301 -12.90 -1.52 -2.05
N SER A 302 -12.33 -2.43 -1.26
CA SER A 302 -13.05 -3.09 -0.15
C SER A 302 -13.38 -2.15 0.99
N ALA A 303 -12.54 -1.15 1.26
CA ALA A 303 -12.83 -0.12 2.26
C ALA A 303 -14.01 0.76 1.84
N ALA A 304 -14.08 1.16 0.56
CA ALA A 304 -15.20 1.93 0.02
C ALA A 304 -16.51 1.15 0.08
N ALA A 305 -16.49 -0.12 -0.36
CA ALA A 305 -17.66 -1.00 -0.28
C ALA A 305 -18.14 -1.20 1.16
N THR A 306 -17.20 -1.42 2.10
CA THR A 306 -17.48 -1.54 3.52
C THR A 306 -18.10 -0.26 4.09
N ALA A 307 -17.64 0.92 3.64
CA ALA A 307 -18.20 2.20 4.08
C ALA A 307 -19.64 2.41 3.60
N ILE A 308 -20.00 1.89 2.43
CA ILE A 308 -21.36 1.95 1.88
C ILE A 308 -22.29 1.01 2.65
N VAL A 309 -21.86 -0.24 2.90
CA VAL A 309 -22.71 -1.27 3.53
C VAL A 309 -22.79 -1.13 5.05
N GLY A 310 -21.72 -0.64 5.69
CA GLY A 310 -21.60 -0.58 7.17
C GLY A 310 -21.09 -1.89 7.81
N THR A 311 -20.83 -2.91 6.99
CA THR A 311 -20.18 -4.19 7.35
C THR A 311 -19.19 -4.59 6.26
N PHE A 312 -18.31 -5.57 6.52
CA PHE A 312 -17.32 -6.01 5.54
C PHE A 312 -17.96 -6.38 4.20
N ALA A 313 -17.49 -5.75 3.13
CA ALA A 313 -17.96 -5.95 1.77
C ALA A 313 -16.82 -5.76 0.75
N THR A 314 -16.96 -6.37 -0.42
CA THR A 314 -16.07 -6.23 -1.56
C THR A 314 -16.62 -5.21 -2.58
N ALA A 315 -15.77 -4.71 -3.46
CA ALA A 315 -16.23 -3.86 -4.57
C ALA A 315 -17.24 -4.60 -5.47
N GLU A 316 -17.10 -5.91 -5.64
CA GLU A 316 -18.01 -6.73 -6.43
C GLU A 316 -19.42 -6.78 -5.82
N ASP A 317 -19.53 -6.76 -4.46
CA ASP A 317 -20.84 -6.72 -3.77
C ASP A 317 -21.62 -5.43 -4.09
N ILE A 318 -20.94 -4.34 -4.43
CA ILE A 318 -21.55 -3.05 -4.78
C ILE A 318 -21.76 -2.91 -6.29
N MET A 319 -20.74 -3.26 -7.08
CA MET A 319 -20.68 -2.97 -8.51
C MET A 319 -21.12 -4.13 -9.40
N GLY A 320 -21.20 -5.35 -8.85
CA GLY A 320 -21.45 -6.55 -9.63
C GLY A 320 -20.44 -6.70 -10.78
N GLU A 321 -20.91 -7.02 -11.99
CA GLU A 321 -20.04 -7.16 -13.16
C GLU A 321 -19.32 -5.87 -13.57
N ASN A 322 -19.81 -4.70 -13.15
CA ASN A 322 -19.19 -3.40 -13.44
C ASN A 322 -17.88 -3.21 -12.68
N VAL A 323 -17.53 -4.07 -11.73
CA VAL A 323 -16.24 -4.04 -11.02
C VAL A 323 -15.05 -4.02 -11.99
N LYS A 324 -15.21 -4.57 -13.19
CA LYS A 324 -14.19 -4.57 -14.26
C LYS A 324 -13.76 -3.17 -14.69
N ILE A 325 -14.58 -2.13 -14.46
CA ILE A 325 -14.22 -0.75 -14.79
C ILE A 325 -13.02 -0.26 -13.96
N LEU A 326 -12.82 -0.83 -12.77
CA LEU A 326 -11.69 -0.49 -11.91
C LEU A 326 -10.34 -0.83 -12.55
N ASP A 327 -10.29 -1.82 -13.45
CA ASP A 327 -9.08 -2.21 -14.17
C ASP A 327 -8.67 -1.20 -15.25
N THR A 328 -9.55 -0.26 -15.60
CA THR A 328 -9.26 0.79 -16.58
C THR A 328 -8.58 2.01 -15.95
N ILE A 329 -8.48 2.04 -14.62
CA ILE A 329 -7.88 3.17 -13.89
C ILE A 329 -6.39 2.92 -13.73
N HIS A 330 -5.61 3.83 -14.28
CA HIS A 330 -4.15 3.85 -14.26
C HIS A 330 -3.62 5.16 -13.69
N GLU A 331 -2.37 5.14 -13.26
CA GLU A 331 -1.67 6.37 -12.86
C GLU A 331 -1.45 7.27 -14.09
N PRO A 332 -1.74 8.58 -14.00
CA PRO A 332 -1.66 9.53 -15.10
C PRO A 332 -0.22 9.94 -15.47
#